data_610c75a2d2061e05b3c0247d3224658c
#
_entry.id   610c75a2d2061e05b3c0247d3224658c
#
_cell.length_a   1.000
_cell.length_b   1.000
_cell.length_c   1.000
_cell.angle_alpha   90.00
_cell.angle_beta   90.00
_cell.angle_gamma   90.00
#
_symmetry.space_group_name_H-M   'P 1'
#
loop_
_entity.id
_entity.type
_entity.pdbx_description
1 polymer ?
#
loop_
_entity_poly.entity_id
_entity_poly.type
_entity_poly.pdbx_seq_one_letter_code
_entity_poly.pdbx_strand_id
1 'polypeptide(L)'
;MNPCFAIIDKNTLASMSLRSMLWELYDHVEIHIYKTMDEMIRDSNRHFVHFFVSTEILFSNADEFETLKDQTTVLAEGSNESIMNAGFKSLDCTETEKVIRDRLMEIEIERRWYMTDETARKRRIADRLSDREKEVLVLIIKGFINKEIAQHLNISVPTAIFHRNNICEKLQTRSIGKLTVYAVLSGLIDISEI
;
A
#
# COMPACT_ATOMS: atom_id res chain seq x y z
N MET A 1 -16.41 0.58 -9.30
CA MET A 1 -15.83 1.37 -8.20
C MET A 1 -14.66 2.14 -8.79
N ASN A 2 -14.61 3.44 -8.62
CA ASN A 2 -13.52 4.24 -9.16
C ASN A 2 -12.20 3.88 -8.47
N PRO A 3 -11.06 3.83 -9.17
CA PRO A 3 -9.78 3.62 -8.53
C PRO A 3 -9.49 4.80 -7.58
N CYS A 4 -8.97 4.49 -6.40
CA CYS A 4 -8.66 5.47 -5.37
C CYS A 4 -7.14 5.54 -5.17
N PHE A 5 -6.54 6.73 -5.32
CA PHE A 5 -5.11 6.98 -5.14
C PHE A 5 -4.86 7.78 -3.88
N ALA A 6 -3.77 7.47 -3.18
CA ALA A 6 -3.26 8.28 -2.09
C ALA A 6 -2.00 9.05 -2.54
N ILE A 7 -1.95 10.33 -2.23
CA ILE A 7 -0.72 11.14 -2.31
C ILE A 7 -0.33 11.46 -0.87
N ILE A 8 0.85 11.05 -0.44
CA ILE A 8 1.33 11.24 0.92
C ILE A 8 2.60 12.07 0.87
N ASP A 9 2.45 13.36 1.02
CA ASP A 9 3.55 14.33 0.91
C ASP A 9 3.24 15.60 1.71
N LYS A 10 4.23 16.09 2.44
CA LYS A 10 4.15 17.36 3.17
C LYS A 10 4.09 18.59 2.26
N ASN A 11 4.59 18.46 1.02
CA ASN A 11 4.59 19.53 0.05
C ASN A 11 3.21 19.67 -0.62
N THR A 12 2.41 20.61 -0.10
CA THR A 12 1.04 20.85 -0.57
C THR A 12 0.99 21.25 -2.05
N LEU A 13 1.94 22.07 -2.55
CA LEU A 13 1.93 22.51 -3.96
C LEU A 13 2.25 21.33 -4.90
N ALA A 14 3.25 20.52 -4.57
CA ALA A 14 3.58 19.32 -5.34
C ALA A 14 2.40 18.35 -5.38
N SER A 15 1.77 18.08 -4.22
CA SER A 15 0.59 17.21 -4.13
C SER A 15 -0.60 17.72 -4.96
N MET A 16 -0.85 19.04 -4.95
CA MET A 16 -1.93 19.63 -5.74
C MET A 16 -1.65 19.55 -7.25
N SER A 17 -0.40 19.81 -7.66
CA SER A 17 0.01 19.70 -9.06
C SER A 17 -0.09 18.25 -9.55
N LEU A 18 0.42 17.30 -8.78
CA LEU A 18 0.32 15.88 -9.11
C LEU A 18 -1.14 15.43 -9.21
N ARG A 19 -2.00 15.84 -8.26
CA ARG A 19 -3.43 15.56 -8.34
C ARG A 19 -4.07 16.08 -9.63
N SER A 20 -3.72 17.30 -10.05
CA SER A 20 -4.24 17.88 -11.30
C SER A 20 -3.82 17.06 -12.52
N MET A 21 -2.54 16.68 -12.61
CA MET A 21 -2.03 15.83 -13.69
C MET A 21 -2.70 14.47 -13.72
N LEU A 22 -2.89 13.85 -12.56
CA LEU A 22 -3.56 12.55 -12.45
C LEU A 22 -5.02 12.63 -12.88
N TRP A 23 -5.76 13.71 -12.53
CA TRP A 23 -7.15 13.88 -13.00
C TRP A 23 -7.27 14.09 -14.50
N GLU A 24 -6.26 14.66 -15.14
CA GLU A 24 -6.23 14.81 -16.60
C GLU A 24 -5.90 13.49 -17.31
N LEU A 25 -5.11 12.62 -16.67
CA LEU A 25 -4.64 11.37 -17.27
C LEU A 25 -5.58 10.19 -17.01
N TYR A 26 -6.37 10.25 -15.95
CA TYR A 26 -7.20 9.12 -15.50
C TYR A 26 -8.67 9.47 -15.46
N ASP A 27 -9.46 8.74 -16.22
CA ASP A 27 -10.92 8.87 -16.14
C ASP A 27 -11.44 8.28 -14.82
N HIS A 28 -12.26 9.05 -14.11
CA HIS A 28 -12.98 8.59 -12.91
C HIS A 28 -12.08 8.11 -11.76
N VAL A 29 -10.98 8.80 -11.48
CA VAL A 29 -10.11 8.53 -10.33
C VAL A 29 -10.54 9.36 -9.11
N GLU A 30 -10.53 8.75 -7.91
CA GLU A 30 -10.59 9.44 -6.63
C GLU A 30 -9.16 9.64 -6.11
N ILE A 31 -8.79 10.87 -5.71
CA ILE A 31 -7.44 11.18 -5.25
C ILE A 31 -7.52 11.89 -3.90
N HIS A 32 -6.86 11.31 -2.91
CA HIS A 32 -6.77 11.83 -1.56
C HIS A 32 -5.34 12.23 -1.25
N ILE A 33 -5.19 13.40 -0.61
CA ILE A 33 -3.88 13.97 -0.23
C ILE A 33 -3.78 13.94 1.29
N TYR A 34 -2.67 13.41 1.80
CA TYR A 34 -2.32 13.32 3.21
C TYR A 34 -0.92 13.90 3.42
N LYS A 35 -0.70 14.50 4.58
CA LYS A 35 0.62 15.02 4.96
C LYS A 35 1.50 13.99 5.66
N THR A 36 0.86 13.00 6.26
CA THR A 36 1.53 11.95 7.04
C THR A 36 0.88 10.60 6.79
N MET A 37 1.61 9.54 7.07
CA MET A 37 1.08 8.18 7.05
C MET A 37 -0.07 8.01 8.06
N ASP A 38 0.04 8.61 9.25
CA ASP A 38 -1.01 8.56 10.28
C ASP A 38 -2.34 9.17 9.82
N GLU A 39 -2.30 10.26 9.05
CA GLU A 39 -3.52 10.85 8.48
C GLU A 39 -4.20 9.89 7.51
N MET A 40 -3.42 9.26 6.61
CA MET A 40 -3.94 8.28 5.66
C MET A 40 -4.51 7.05 6.40
N ILE A 41 -3.80 6.53 7.40
CA ILE A 41 -4.23 5.36 8.16
C ILE A 41 -5.55 5.64 8.91
N ARG A 42 -5.77 6.85 9.42
CA ARG A 42 -7.04 7.25 10.07
C ARG A 42 -8.23 7.23 9.11
N ASP A 43 -8.00 7.43 7.81
CA ASP A 43 -9.02 7.29 6.76
C ASP A 43 -9.14 5.84 6.27
N SER A 44 -9.08 4.89 7.19
CA SER A 44 -8.98 3.43 6.97
C SER A 44 -10.18 2.78 6.27
N ASN A 45 -11.24 3.53 5.99
CA ASN A 45 -12.40 3.04 5.23
C ASN A 45 -12.19 3.06 3.71
N ARG A 46 -11.07 3.63 3.25
CA ARG A 46 -10.75 3.76 1.83
C ARG A 46 -9.81 2.68 1.37
N HIS A 47 -9.99 2.34 0.12
CA HIS A 47 -9.24 1.28 -0.56
C HIS A 47 -8.38 1.91 -1.63
N PHE A 48 -7.09 2.08 -1.32
CA PHE A 48 -6.14 2.67 -2.25
C PHE A 48 -5.56 1.61 -3.17
N VAL A 49 -5.60 1.86 -4.46
CA VAL A 49 -5.01 0.98 -5.48
C VAL A 49 -3.61 1.43 -5.90
N HIS A 50 -3.23 2.67 -5.56
CA HIS A 50 -1.89 3.20 -5.79
C HIS A 50 -1.54 4.30 -4.79
N PHE A 51 -0.27 4.37 -4.43
CA PHE A 51 0.31 5.33 -3.49
C PHE A 51 1.40 6.14 -4.18
N PHE A 52 1.32 7.45 -4.07
CA PHE A 52 2.40 8.38 -4.41
C PHE A 52 2.95 8.92 -3.10
N VAL A 53 4.20 8.63 -2.77
CA VAL A 53 4.77 8.97 -1.46
C VAL A 53 6.07 9.74 -1.62
N SER A 54 6.27 10.80 -0.82
CA SER A 54 7.55 11.47 -0.78
C SER A 54 8.65 10.56 -0.20
N THR A 55 9.88 10.80 -0.60
CA THR A 55 11.05 10.04 -0.12
C THR A 55 11.13 10.04 1.42
N GLU A 56 10.84 11.18 2.06
CA GLU A 56 10.84 11.29 3.53
C GLU A 56 9.82 10.36 4.18
N ILE A 57 8.59 10.33 3.65
CA ILE A 57 7.51 9.48 4.16
C ILE A 57 7.86 8.00 3.96
N LEU A 58 8.40 7.63 2.79
CA LEU A 58 8.82 6.27 2.52
C LEU A 58 9.86 5.78 3.54
N PHE A 59 10.94 6.53 3.75
CA PHE A 59 12.00 6.11 4.67
C PHE A 59 11.58 6.08 6.13
N SER A 60 10.61 6.92 6.51
CA SER A 60 10.07 6.92 7.88
C SER A 60 9.08 5.77 8.14
N ASN A 61 8.59 5.09 7.09
CA ASN A 61 7.57 4.05 7.16
C ASN A 61 7.90 2.90 6.19
N ALA A 62 9.18 2.51 6.11
CA ALA A 62 9.65 1.57 5.10
C ALA A 62 8.97 0.19 5.20
N ASP A 63 8.74 -0.28 6.43
CA ASP A 63 8.11 -1.59 6.69
C ASP A 63 6.68 -1.66 6.13
N GLU A 64 5.92 -0.57 6.23
CA GLU A 64 4.55 -0.48 5.72
C GLU A 64 4.50 -0.55 4.19
N PHE A 65 5.50 0.04 3.51
CA PHE A 65 5.57 0.06 2.05
C PHE A 65 6.27 -1.15 1.45
N GLU A 66 6.96 -1.99 2.23
CA GLU A 66 7.68 -3.16 1.74
C GLU A 66 6.78 -4.10 0.90
N THR A 67 5.53 -4.28 1.34
CA THR A 67 4.56 -5.14 0.66
C THR A 67 3.71 -4.41 -0.39
N LEU A 68 3.80 -3.09 -0.44
CA LEU A 68 3.06 -2.23 -1.34
C LEU A 68 3.95 -1.69 -2.48
N LYS A 69 5.17 -2.22 -2.66
CA LYS A 69 6.16 -1.72 -3.64
C LYS A 69 5.58 -1.57 -5.04
N ASP A 70 4.87 -2.58 -5.50
CA ASP A 70 4.26 -2.58 -6.84
C ASP A 70 3.15 -1.54 -7.01
N GLN A 71 2.55 -1.10 -5.91
CA GLN A 71 1.49 -0.10 -5.86
C GLN A 71 2.00 1.26 -5.39
N THR A 72 3.32 1.41 -5.21
CA THR A 72 3.92 2.62 -4.68
C THR A 72 4.86 3.25 -5.69
N THR A 73 4.66 4.53 -5.96
CA THR A 73 5.58 5.39 -6.70
C THR A 73 6.15 6.44 -5.75
N VAL A 74 7.46 6.50 -5.67
CA VAL A 74 8.17 7.45 -4.80
C VAL A 74 8.39 8.76 -5.52
N LEU A 75 7.95 9.85 -4.92
CA LEU A 75 8.20 11.21 -5.39
C LEU A 75 9.60 11.62 -4.93
N ALA A 76 10.54 11.70 -5.85
CA ALA A 76 11.95 11.98 -5.57
C ALA A 76 12.38 13.30 -6.21
N GLU A 77 13.37 13.95 -5.61
CA GLU A 77 14.09 15.07 -6.20
C GLU A 77 15.39 14.54 -6.82
N GLY A 78 15.37 14.35 -8.14
CA GLY A 78 16.46 13.73 -8.90
C GLY A 78 16.41 12.19 -8.92
N SER A 79 17.32 11.58 -9.69
CA SER A 79 17.44 10.12 -9.73
C SER A 79 17.97 9.58 -8.40
N ASN A 80 17.24 8.68 -7.79
CA ASN A 80 17.63 8.07 -6.51
C ASN A 80 17.83 6.56 -6.67
N GLU A 81 19.11 6.16 -6.87
CA GLU A 81 19.49 4.76 -7.02
C GLU A 81 19.09 3.91 -5.80
N SER A 82 19.08 4.47 -4.61
CA SER A 82 18.68 3.74 -3.39
C SER A 82 17.22 3.31 -3.44
N ILE A 83 16.33 4.15 -3.97
CA ILE A 83 14.90 3.84 -4.15
C ILE A 83 14.73 2.73 -5.18
N MET A 84 15.45 2.83 -6.31
CA MET A 84 15.39 1.83 -7.38
C MET A 84 15.96 0.48 -6.92
N ASN A 85 17.09 0.49 -6.21
CA ASN A 85 17.70 -0.71 -5.63
C ASN A 85 16.82 -1.38 -4.57
N ALA A 86 16.01 -0.58 -3.85
CA ALA A 86 14.99 -1.09 -2.94
C ALA A 86 13.77 -1.68 -3.66
N GLY A 87 13.69 -1.61 -4.99
CA GLY A 87 12.62 -2.18 -5.80
C GLY A 87 11.36 -1.31 -5.92
N PHE A 88 11.43 -0.03 -5.55
CA PHE A 88 10.34 0.91 -5.74
C PHE A 88 10.42 1.60 -7.11
N LYS A 89 9.25 1.95 -7.64
CA LYS A 89 9.15 2.91 -8.76
C LYS A 89 9.41 4.32 -8.24
N SER A 90 10.07 5.15 -9.03
CA SER A 90 10.30 6.54 -8.68
C SER A 90 9.85 7.49 -9.79
N LEU A 91 9.35 8.64 -9.39
CA LEU A 91 9.02 9.78 -10.24
C LEU A 91 9.93 10.93 -9.83
N ASP A 92 10.80 11.37 -10.75
CA ASP A 92 11.64 12.54 -10.52
C ASP A 92 10.81 13.81 -10.69
N CYS A 93 10.56 14.49 -9.57
CA CYS A 93 9.75 15.70 -9.53
C CYS A 93 10.49 16.97 -10.04
N THR A 94 11.79 16.85 -10.38
CA THR A 94 12.60 17.94 -10.92
C THR A 94 12.61 17.96 -12.46
N GLU A 95 12.08 16.91 -13.07
CA GLU A 95 11.97 16.80 -14.51
C GLU A 95 10.93 17.76 -15.11
N THR A 96 10.97 17.88 -16.44
CA THR A 96 9.98 18.69 -17.16
C THR A 96 8.59 18.08 -17.07
N GLU A 97 7.55 18.93 -17.14
CA GLU A 97 6.15 18.48 -17.12
C GLU A 97 5.88 17.34 -18.10
N LYS A 98 6.45 17.44 -19.33
CA LYS A 98 6.30 16.40 -20.34
C LYS A 98 6.82 15.05 -19.88
N VAL A 99 8.03 15.02 -19.34
CA VAL A 99 8.65 13.77 -18.85
C VAL A 99 7.85 13.19 -17.68
N ILE A 100 7.38 14.04 -16.76
CA ILE A 100 6.53 13.61 -15.65
C ILE A 100 5.23 12.98 -16.17
N ARG A 101 4.56 13.60 -17.14
CA ARG A 101 3.33 13.07 -17.74
C ARG A 101 3.56 11.74 -18.45
N ASP A 102 4.63 11.61 -19.22
CA ASP A 102 4.98 10.38 -19.92
C ASP A 102 5.20 9.23 -18.91
N ARG A 103 5.90 9.51 -17.81
CA ARG A 103 6.11 8.53 -16.72
C ARG A 103 4.81 8.15 -16.01
N LEU A 104 3.93 9.09 -15.73
CA LEU A 104 2.62 8.80 -15.14
C LEU A 104 1.77 7.91 -16.06
N MET A 105 1.83 8.12 -17.38
CA MET A 105 1.17 7.24 -18.36
C MET A 105 1.75 5.82 -18.35
N GLU A 106 3.06 5.65 -18.26
CA GLU A 106 3.70 4.34 -18.14
C GLU A 106 3.21 3.58 -16.90
N ILE A 107 3.15 4.26 -15.76
CA ILE A 107 2.64 3.70 -14.50
C ILE A 107 1.19 3.23 -14.67
N GLU A 108 0.35 3.98 -15.38
CA GLU A 108 -1.04 3.59 -15.63
C GLU A 108 -1.15 2.37 -16.55
N ILE A 109 -0.38 2.31 -17.63
CA ILE A 109 -0.37 1.16 -18.54
C ILE A 109 0.03 -0.10 -17.78
N GLU A 110 1.08 -0.04 -16.97
CA GLU A 110 1.50 -1.15 -16.13
C GLU A 110 0.41 -1.54 -15.14
N ARG A 111 -0.21 -0.56 -14.45
CA ARG A 111 -1.28 -0.81 -13.50
C ARG A 111 -2.48 -1.50 -14.17
N ARG A 112 -2.91 -1.05 -15.35
CA ARG A 112 -4.02 -1.68 -16.11
C ARG A 112 -3.68 -3.11 -16.49
N TRP A 113 -2.47 -3.36 -16.93
CA TRP A 113 -2.00 -4.69 -17.27
C TRP A 113 -2.07 -5.63 -16.07
N TYR A 114 -1.62 -5.16 -14.91
CA TYR A 114 -1.69 -5.91 -13.65
C TYR A 114 -3.11 -6.17 -13.15
N MET A 115 -4.04 -5.28 -13.42
CA MET A 115 -5.44 -5.46 -13.01
C MET A 115 -6.21 -6.42 -13.93
N THR A 116 -5.78 -6.58 -15.20
CA THR A 116 -6.43 -7.46 -16.17
C THR A 116 -5.90 -8.90 -16.12
N ASP A 117 -4.68 -9.12 -15.64
CA ASP A 117 -4.12 -10.46 -15.49
C ASP A 117 -4.52 -11.09 -14.14
N GLU A 118 -5.64 -11.83 -14.19
CA GLU A 118 -6.19 -12.54 -13.02
C GLU A 118 -5.23 -13.60 -12.45
N THR A 119 -4.35 -14.14 -13.27
CA THR A 119 -3.36 -15.16 -12.89
C THR A 119 -2.18 -14.53 -12.15
N ALA A 120 -1.68 -13.40 -12.62
CA ALA A 120 -0.65 -12.61 -11.93
C ALA A 120 -1.20 -12.06 -10.61
N ARG A 121 -2.46 -11.59 -10.59
CA ARG A 121 -3.16 -11.16 -9.38
C ARG A 121 -3.28 -12.28 -8.34
N LYS A 122 -3.69 -13.49 -8.75
CA LYS A 122 -3.82 -14.65 -7.85
C LYS A 122 -2.49 -15.10 -7.26
N ARG A 123 -1.41 -15.12 -8.05
CA ARG A 123 -0.06 -15.48 -7.57
C ARG A 123 0.48 -14.45 -6.56
N ARG A 124 0.24 -13.16 -6.76
CA ARG A 124 0.65 -12.10 -5.83
C ARG A 124 -0.09 -12.14 -4.50
N ILE A 125 -1.37 -12.51 -4.53
CA ILE A 125 -2.18 -12.63 -3.30
C ILE A 125 -1.72 -13.83 -2.47
N ALA A 126 -1.29 -14.92 -3.11
CA ALA A 126 -0.86 -16.15 -2.42
C ALA A 126 0.50 -16.03 -1.72
N ASP A 127 1.42 -15.19 -2.22
CA ASP A 127 2.83 -15.18 -1.76
C ASP A 127 3.24 -14.01 -0.85
N ARG A 128 2.38 -13.03 -0.53
CA ARG A 128 2.90 -11.76 0.04
C ARG A 128 2.09 -11.14 1.17
N LEU A 129 1.96 -11.84 2.27
CA LEU A 129 1.89 -11.16 3.54
C LEU A 129 3.33 -10.84 3.98
N SER A 130 3.60 -9.56 4.32
CA SER A 130 4.86 -9.20 4.98
C SER A 130 4.99 -9.93 6.30
N ASP A 131 6.19 -9.98 6.82
CA ASP A 131 6.40 -10.58 8.14
C ASP A 131 5.55 -9.88 9.19
N ARG A 132 5.38 -8.55 9.06
CA ARG A 132 4.50 -7.77 9.95
C ARG A 132 3.02 -8.11 9.79
N GLU A 133 2.55 -8.32 8.56
CA GLU A 133 1.17 -8.77 8.31
C GLU A 133 0.94 -10.20 8.77
N LYS A 134 1.95 -11.07 8.68
CA LYS A 134 1.88 -12.44 9.25
C LYS A 134 1.73 -12.39 10.77
N GLU A 135 2.52 -11.56 11.47
CA GLU A 135 2.39 -11.35 12.91
C GLU A 135 0.99 -10.85 13.28
N VAL A 136 0.49 -9.83 12.57
CA VAL A 136 -0.87 -9.30 12.77
C VAL A 136 -1.92 -10.37 12.50
N LEU A 137 -1.78 -11.17 11.42
CA LEU A 137 -2.72 -12.25 11.09
C LEU A 137 -2.80 -13.30 12.20
N VAL A 138 -1.66 -13.72 12.74
CA VAL A 138 -1.61 -14.69 13.87
C VAL A 138 -2.38 -14.14 15.07
N LEU A 139 -2.19 -12.89 15.43
CA LEU A 139 -2.90 -12.26 16.53
C LEU A 139 -4.42 -12.13 16.28
N ILE A 140 -4.82 -11.81 15.03
CA ILE A 140 -6.24 -11.80 14.63
C ILE A 140 -6.89 -13.18 14.86
N ILE A 141 -6.21 -14.24 14.43
CA ILE A 141 -6.72 -15.61 14.56
C ILE A 141 -6.81 -16.02 16.03
N LYS A 142 -5.85 -15.61 16.86
CA LYS A 142 -5.87 -15.79 18.32
C LYS A 142 -6.94 -14.96 19.05
N GLY A 143 -7.73 -14.16 18.30
CA GLY A 143 -8.86 -13.40 18.84
C GLY A 143 -8.53 -12.03 19.40
N PHE A 144 -7.28 -11.53 19.22
CA PHE A 144 -6.90 -10.21 19.73
C PHE A 144 -7.62 -9.09 18.97
N ILE A 145 -8.10 -8.08 19.72
CA ILE A 145 -8.66 -6.85 19.13
C ILE A 145 -7.55 -5.89 18.70
N ASN A 146 -7.87 -4.93 17.84
CA ASN A 146 -6.87 -4.02 17.28
C ASN A 146 -6.01 -3.29 18.33
N LYS A 147 -6.57 -2.97 19.49
CA LYS A 147 -5.86 -2.32 20.59
C LYS A 147 -4.82 -3.25 21.22
N GLU A 148 -5.16 -4.50 21.38
CA GLU A 148 -4.27 -5.54 21.94
C GLU A 148 -3.16 -5.88 20.93
N ILE A 149 -3.50 -6.02 19.63
CA ILE A 149 -2.54 -6.18 18.54
C ILE A 149 -1.52 -5.04 18.55
N ALA A 150 -2.00 -3.80 18.65
CA ALA A 150 -1.14 -2.63 18.71
C ALA A 150 -0.17 -2.67 19.90
N GLN A 151 -0.64 -3.10 21.08
CA GLN A 151 0.20 -3.28 22.27
C GLN A 151 1.21 -4.40 22.11
N HIS A 152 0.80 -5.59 21.61
CA HIS A 152 1.68 -6.73 21.39
C HIS A 152 2.81 -6.42 20.42
N LEU A 153 2.51 -5.67 19.37
CA LEU A 153 3.45 -5.37 18.30
C LEU A 153 4.16 -4.03 18.45
N ASN A 154 3.86 -3.30 19.55
CA ASN A 154 4.42 -1.97 19.83
C ASN A 154 4.23 -0.97 18.69
N ILE A 155 3.00 -0.92 18.13
CA ILE A 155 2.57 0.00 17.08
C ILE A 155 1.35 0.81 17.51
N SER A 156 0.97 1.82 16.73
CA SER A 156 -0.25 2.56 16.98
C SER A 156 -1.50 1.72 16.63
N VAL A 157 -2.64 2.00 17.27
CA VAL A 157 -3.92 1.33 16.93
C VAL A 157 -4.31 1.56 15.48
N PRO A 158 -4.20 2.80 14.92
CA PRO A 158 -4.42 3.01 13.49
C PRO A 158 -3.52 2.15 12.60
N THR A 159 -2.25 1.98 12.94
CA THR A 159 -1.32 1.11 12.19
C THR A 159 -1.76 -0.37 12.24
N ALA A 160 -2.23 -0.86 13.38
CA ALA A 160 -2.78 -2.22 13.48
C ALA A 160 -4.02 -2.40 12.58
N ILE A 161 -4.90 -1.40 12.53
CA ILE A 161 -6.07 -1.38 11.64
C ILE A 161 -5.65 -1.38 10.18
N PHE A 162 -4.62 -0.61 9.82
CA PHE A 162 -4.09 -0.55 8.47
C PHE A 162 -3.56 -1.93 8.01
N HIS A 163 -2.72 -2.58 8.82
CA HIS A 163 -2.25 -3.93 8.49
C HIS A 163 -3.41 -4.93 8.37
N ARG A 164 -4.40 -4.89 9.26
CA ARG A 164 -5.58 -5.74 9.18
C ARG A 164 -6.36 -5.56 7.88
N ASN A 165 -6.54 -4.30 7.45
CA ASN A 165 -7.22 -4.01 6.19
C ASN A 165 -6.42 -4.54 5.00
N ASN A 166 -5.10 -4.34 4.98
CA ASN A 166 -4.21 -4.86 3.93
C ASN A 166 -4.25 -6.39 3.85
N ILE A 167 -4.25 -7.09 5.01
CA ILE A 167 -4.41 -8.55 5.06
C ILE A 167 -5.74 -8.98 4.43
N CYS A 168 -6.84 -8.34 4.85
CA CYS A 168 -8.18 -8.66 4.35
C CYS A 168 -8.28 -8.46 2.83
N GLU A 169 -7.59 -7.44 2.33
CA GLU A 169 -7.52 -7.15 0.90
C GLU A 169 -6.69 -8.18 0.16
N LYS A 170 -5.45 -8.38 0.58
CA LYS A 170 -4.54 -9.34 -0.06
C LYS A 170 -5.15 -10.74 -0.13
N LEU A 171 -5.86 -11.14 0.93
CA LEU A 171 -6.54 -12.44 1.01
C LEU A 171 -7.98 -12.41 0.50
N GLN A 172 -8.47 -11.25 0.05
CA GLN A 172 -9.83 -11.03 -0.48
C GLN A 172 -10.94 -11.57 0.44
N THR A 173 -10.73 -11.48 1.74
CA THR A 173 -11.69 -11.96 2.74
C THR A 173 -11.59 -11.20 4.04
N ARG A 174 -12.75 -10.96 4.67
CA ARG A 174 -12.85 -10.46 6.05
C ARG A 174 -13.32 -11.56 7.02
N SER A 175 -13.55 -12.76 6.52
CA SER A 175 -13.98 -13.89 7.33
C SER A 175 -12.80 -14.45 8.11
N ILE A 176 -12.88 -14.40 9.44
CA ILE A 176 -11.86 -14.97 10.32
C ILE A 176 -11.60 -16.44 9.98
N GLY A 177 -12.65 -17.24 9.74
CA GLY A 177 -12.50 -18.64 9.36
C GLY A 177 -11.68 -18.84 8.07
N LYS A 178 -11.86 -17.99 7.03
CA LYS A 178 -11.04 -18.06 5.82
C LYS A 178 -9.61 -17.61 6.07
N LEU A 179 -9.39 -16.61 6.91
CA LEU A 179 -8.07 -16.16 7.34
C LEU A 179 -7.34 -17.28 8.12
N THR A 180 -8.05 -17.98 8.99
CA THR A 180 -7.54 -19.14 9.74
C THR A 180 -7.11 -20.26 8.80
N VAL A 181 -7.95 -20.64 7.84
CA VAL A 181 -7.62 -21.68 6.85
C VAL A 181 -6.36 -21.29 6.07
N TYR A 182 -6.25 -20.03 5.65
CA TYR A 182 -5.04 -19.55 4.98
C TYR A 182 -3.79 -19.70 5.87
N ALA A 183 -3.85 -19.26 7.12
CA ALA A 183 -2.71 -19.29 8.03
C ALA A 183 -2.24 -20.71 8.33
N VAL A 184 -3.17 -21.66 8.49
CA VAL A 184 -2.85 -23.08 8.66
C VAL A 184 -2.21 -23.66 7.40
N LEU A 185 -2.80 -23.43 6.22
CA LEU A 185 -2.28 -23.92 4.94
C LEU A 185 -0.92 -23.33 4.57
N SER A 186 -0.64 -22.11 5.01
CA SER A 186 0.65 -21.44 4.81
C SER A 186 1.68 -21.74 5.91
N GLY A 187 1.34 -22.57 6.90
CA GLY A 187 2.24 -22.95 8.00
C GLY A 187 2.54 -21.82 8.98
N LEU A 188 1.73 -20.75 9.01
CA LEU A 188 1.91 -19.63 9.93
C LEU A 188 1.45 -19.95 11.36
N ILE A 189 0.51 -20.86 11.50
CA ILE A 189 -0.02 -21.30 12.79
C ILE A 189 -0.37 -22.79 12.72
N ASP A 190 -0.12 -23.51 13.79
CA ASP A 190 -0.57 -24.90 13.89
C ASP A 190 -2.04 -24.95 14.31
N ILE A 191 -2.75 -25.97 13.82
CA ILE A 191 -4.17 -26.15 14.14
C ILE A 191 -4.41 -26.39 15.65
N SER A 192 -3.39 -26.87 16.35
CA SER A 192 -3.40 -27.07 17.80
C SER A 192 -3.25 -25.78 18.62
N GLU A 193 -2.92 -24.65 17.95
CA GLU A 193 -2.73 -23.35 18.60
C GLU A 193 -3.96 -22.43 18.49
N ILE A 194 -5.04 -22.92 17.88
CA ILE A 194 -6.31 -22.23 17.67
C ILE A 194 -7.33 -22.80 18.64
#